data_4494c393b3045fb5eb4c79226acf3418
#
_entry.id   4494c393b3045fb5eb4c79226acf3418
#
_cell.length_a   1.000
_cell.length_b   1.000
_cell.length_c   1.000
_cell.angle_alpha   90.00
_cell.angle_beta   90.00
_cell.angle_gamma   90.00
#
_symmetry.space_group_name_H-M   'P 1'
#
loop_
_entity.id
_entity.type
_entity.pdbx_description
1 polymer ?
#
loop_
_entity_poly.entity_id
_entity_poly.type
_entity_poly.pdbx_seq_one_letter_code
_entity_poly.pdbx_strand_id
1 'polypeptide(L)'
;EGNNTISLACNRQLDGIIVDWLEITYPRTFEAVDNTLRFSHDSGFRYQLDGFNNSALMVFDVTEAADVSRVANVAISGSNPYTLEFEPPVNPGTTATYLVLASDDAMVPVGLIADTAADLADTAKGADYILITHRDLGWDAGGNPYGWLDDLVALRENQGLRVKVVDVQDIFDEFSYGIPSAAAIRDFLSYAYNNWQPPTPQYILLVGDSSYDFRDNLQLGITNYVPSYLTFTQFMGETVTDEWFVTISGDDAVPDLYIGRLPAESEAEAAVMVNKISAYETLPNDKTWQKNTLLIADDQAEAYEAAFETMNEDAADLLPASMNAPFRGYLNDYLVASGLTNDIKTRINAGALIVNYSGHGALQRWAGEKIFQISDVDDLTNADRYPFVVNMTCLTGYFGYLDPQAGPEPSLAEALIKADGKGAMVTARLFVVVNSHVRASP
;
A
#
# COMPACT_ATOMS: atom_id res chain seq x y z
N GLU A 1 -15.20 13.12 39.36
CA GLU A 1 -16.02 11.94 39.10
C GLU A 1 -17.32 12.37 38.41
N GLY A 2 -17.58 11.86 37.20
CA GLY A 2 -18.80 12.14 36.44
C GLY A 2 -18.66 11.61 35.02
N ASN A 3 -19.79 11.40 34.34
CA ASN A 3 -19.83 11.02 32.95
C ASN A 3 -19.50 12.27 32.10
N ASN A 4 -18.43 12.19 31.33
CA ASN A 4 -18.14 13.18 30.30
C ASN A 4 -18.76 12.71 28.99
N THR A 5 -19.46 13.60 28.30
CA THR A 5 -20.08 13.31 27.01
C THR A 5 -19.43 14.18 25.95
N ILE A 6 -18.91 13.57 24.92
CA ILE A 6 -18.44 14.25 23.72
C ILE A 6 -19.46 13.96 22.63
N SER A 7 -19.97 15.02 22.00
CA SER A 7 -20.93 14.90 20.91
C SER A 7 -20.30 15.47 19.63
N LEU A 8 -20.26 14.65 18.60
CA LEU A 8 -19.90 15.04 17.24
C LEU A 8 -21.18 15.13 16.40
N ALA A 9 -21.38 16.22 15.69
CA ALA A 9 -22.55 16.42 14.86
C ALA A 9 -22.14 16.86 13.45
N CYS A 10 -22.68 16.18 12.44
CA CYS A 10 -22.62 16.65 11.07
C CYS A 10 -23.70 17.71 10.86
N ASN A 11 -23.32 18.89 10.37
CA ASN A 11 -24.24 19.99 10.13
C ASN A 11 -24.88 19.98 8.73
N ARG A 12 -24.50 19.04 7.89
CA ARG A 12 -25.04 18.88 6.52
C ARG A 12 -25.58 17.45 6.34
N GLN A 13 -26.65 17.35 5.58
CA GLN A 13 -27.43 16.11 5.42
C GLN A 13 -26.70 15.00 4.65
N LEU A 14 -25.61 15.32 3.96
CA LEU A 14 -24.81 14.37 3.16
C LEU A 14 -23.36 14.23 3.63
N ASP A 15 -22.99 14.87 4.73
CA ASP A 15 -21.63 14.78 5.27
C ASP A 15 -21.55 13.58 6.23
N GLY A 16 -20.58 12.71 6.03
CA GLY A 16 -20.17 11.68 6.97
C GLY A 16 -18.96 12.14 7.77
N ILE A 17 -18.87 11.76 9.03
CA ILE A 17 -17.67 11.92 9.86
C ILE A 17 -17.19 10.52 10.20
N ILE A 18 -15.96 10.21 9.80
CA ILE A 18 -15.26 9.01 10.28
C ILE A 18 -14.35 9.48 11.42
N VAL A 19 -14.54 8.90 12.60
CA VAL A 19 -13.68 9.18 13.76
C VAL A 19 -12.72 8.02 13.89
N ASP A 20 -11.45 8.28 13.63
CA ASP A 20 -10.40 7.28 13.77
C ASP A 20 -10.04 7.10 15.26
N TRP A 21 -9.74 8.20 15.96
CA TRP A 21 -9.41 8.18 17.37
C TRP A 21 -9.76 9.48 18.07
N LEU A 22 -9.88 9.41 19.38
CA LEU A 22 -10.13 10.54 20.24
C LEU A 22 -9.11 10.54 21.39
N GLU A 23 -8.37 11.62 21.53
CA GLU A 23 -7.44 11.82 22.63
C GLU A 23 -8.01 12.82 23.63
N ILE A 24 -7.97 12.44 24.93
CA ILE A 24 -8.38 13.32 26.02
C ILE A 24 -7.21 13.44 27.00
N THR A 25 -6.64 14.63 27.09
CA THR A 25 -5.61 14.93 28.08
C THR A 25 -6.22 15.56 29.31
N TYR A 26 -6.02 14.94 30.47
CA TYR A 26 -6.49 15.44 31.74
C TYR A 26 -5.48 15.19 32.87
N PRO A 27 -5.43 16.07 33.86
CA PRO A 27 -4.60 15.83 35.05
C PRO A 27 -5.22 14.69 35.89
N ARG A 28 -4.37 13.76 36.35
CA ARG A 28 -4.76 12.69 37.26
C ARG A 28 -3.75 12.54 38.38
N THR A 29 -4.17 11.91 39.46
CA THR A 29 -3.27 11.48 40.54
C THR A 29 -2.43 10.28 40.11
N PHE A 30 -1.32 10.04 40.81
CA PHE A 30 -0.50 8.83 40.62
C PHE A 30 -1.15 7.61 41.29
N GLU A 31 -2.35 7.29 40.88
CA GLU A 31 -3.14 6.18 41.37
C GLU A 31 -3.33 5.14 40.25
N ALA A 32 -2.97 3.90 40.54
CA ALA A 32 -3.06 2.80 39.59
C ALA A 32 -4.52 2.41 39.34
N VAL A 33 -4.80 1.98 38.12
CA VAL A 33 -6.04 1.33 37.73
C VAL A 33 -5.69 -0.07 37.26
N ASP A 34 -6.37 -1.09 37.78
CA ASP A 34 -6.09 -2.49 37.48
C ASP A 34 -4.60 -2.86 37.61
N ASN A 35 -3.99 -2.42 38.72
CA ASN A 35 -2.58 -2.62 39.05
C ASN A 35 -1.57 -2.07 38.02
N THR A 36 -2.01 -1.18 37.14
CA THR A 36 -1.15 -0.58 36.11
C THR A 36 -1.22 0.94 36.15
N LEU A 37 -0.06 1.57 36.03
CA LEU A 37 0.04 3.02 35.88
C LEU A 37 1.15 3.37 34.90
N ARG A 38 0.83 4.11 33.84
CA ARG A 38 1.80 4.77 32.96
C ARG A 38 1.70 6.27 33.16
N PHE A 39 2.83 6.92 33.37
CA PHE A 39 2.88 8.38 33.51
C PHE A 39 4.19 8.93 32.99
N SER A 40 4.17 10.20 32.60
CA SER A 40 5.37 10.97 32.24
C SER A 40 5.51 12.15 33.19
N HIS A 41 6.72 12.40 33.67
CA HIS A 41 6.98 13.51 34.56
C HIS A 41 8.47 13.90 34.46
N ASP A 42 8.80 15.12 34.90
CA ASP A 42 10.20 15.58 34.96
C ASP A 42 11.03 14.69 35.90
N SER A 43 12.24 14.38 35.49
CA SER A 43 13.12 13.53 36.27
C SER A 43 13.62 14.25 37.57
N GLY A 44 14.03 13.48 38.55
CA GLY A 44 14.62 14.00 39.78
C GLY A 44 13.66 14.14 40.95
N PHE A 45 12.50 13.50 40.85
CA PHE A 45 11.56 13.42 41.97
C PHE A 45 11.53 12.02 42.56
N ARG A 46 11.20 11.93 43.85
CA ARG A 46 10.76 10.70 44.47
C ARG A 46 9.25 10.57 44.19
N TYR A 47 8.87 9.46 43.61
CA TYR A 47 7.48 9.17 43.28
C TYR A 47 6.85 8.28 44.34
N GLN A 48 5.62 8.60 44.73
CA GLN A 48 4.74 7.76 45.50
C GLN A 48 3.49 7.48 44.67
N LEU A 49 3.23 6.20 44.45
CA LEU A 49 2.16 5.71 43.61
C LEU A 49 1.26 4.82 44.43
N ASP A 50 -0.03 5.05 44.37
CA ASP A 50 -1.04 4.37 45.20
C ASP A 50 -2.00 3.53 44.36
N GLY A 51 -2.88 2.79 45.00
CA GLY A 51 -4.02 2.09 44.37
C GLY A 51 -3.71 0.69 43.85
N PHE A 52 -2.59 0.07 44.24
CA PHE A 52 -2.26 -1.29 43.81
C PHE A 52 -2.90 -2.34 44.74
N ASN A 53 -3.47 -3.37 44.11
CA ASN A 53 -4.06 -4.52 44.85
C ASN A 53 -3.08 -5.71 44.93
N ASN A 54 -1.92 -5.64 44.33
CA ASN A 54 -0.86 -6.65 44.29
C ASN A 54 0.45 -6.05 44.83
N SER A 55 1.20 -6.80 45.61
CA SER A 55 2.52 -6.38 46.14
C SER A 55 3.69 -6.76 45.23
N ALA A 56 3.50 -7.61 44.24
CA ALA A 56 4.54 -8.00 43.31
C ALA A 56 4.61 -6.99 42.14
N LEU A 57 5.10 -5.77 42.42
CA LEU A 57 5.13 -4.66 41.47
C LEU A 57 6.49 -4.52 40.78
N MET A 58 6.48 -4.15 39.54
CA MET A 58 7.65 -3.82 38.74
C MET A 58 7.51 -2.40 38.17
N VAL A 59 8.64 -1.70 38.10
CA VAL A 59 8.72 -0.36 37.50
C VAL A 59 9.72 -0.42 36.34
N PHE A 60 9.29 0.10 35.19
CA PHE A 60 10.12 0.23 34.01
C PHE A 60 10.22 1.70 33.60
N ASP A 61 11.41 2.14 33.27
CA ASP A 61 11.60 3.34 32.47
C ASP A 61 11.41 2.96 31.01
N VAL A 62 10.39 3.56 30.38
CA VAL A 62 9.98 3.33 29.00
C VAL A 62 10.09 4.63 28.19
N THR A 63 10.95 5.54 28.61
CA THR A 63 11.20 6.82 27.94
C THR A 63 11.66 6.59 26.51
N GLU A 64 12.60 5.67 26.32
CA GLU A 64 13.09 5.26 25.02
C GLU A 64 12.60 3.83 24.74
N ALA A 65 11.78 3.67 23.72
CA ALA A 65 11.18 2.38 23.40
C ALA A 65 12.21 1.29 23.07
N ALA A 66 13.36 1.67 22.53
CA ALA A 66 14.45 0.77 22.18
C ALA A 66 15.41 0.49 23.37
N ASP A 67 15.28 1.20 24.49
CA ASP A 67 16.17 1.07 25.66
C ASP A 67 15.35 1.07 26.96
N VAL A 68 14.45 0.10 27.07
CA VAL A 68 13.62 -0.08 28.25
C VAL A 68 14.45 -0.63 29.40
N SER A 69 14.45 0.05 30.53
CA SER A 69 15.17 -0.39 31.71
C SER A 69 14.28 -0.61 32.93
N ARG A 70 14.60 -1.62 33.74
CA ARG A 70 13.90 -1.88 34.98
C ARG A 70 14.47 -1.01 36.08
N VAL A 71 13.60 -0.25 36.75
CA VAL A 71 13.97 0.55 37.93
C VAL A 71 14.20 -0.39 39.12
N ALA A 72 15.39 -0.34 39.69
CA ALA A 72 15.72 -1.07 40.88
C ALA A 72 15.40 -0.25 42.14
N ASN A 73 15.45 -0.89 43.33
CA ASN A 73 15.24 -0.27 44.63
C ASN A 73 13.89 0.43 44.81
N VAL A 74 12.82 -0.26 44.40
CA VAL A 74 11.45 0.16 44.68
C VAL A 74 11.07 -0.28 46.10
N ALA A 75 10.43 0.60 46.87
CA ALA A 75 9.85 0.29 48.17
C ALA A 75 8.35 0.10 48.07
N ILE A 76 7.84 -1.05 48.57
CA ILE A 76 6.43 -1.35 48.58
C ILE A 76 5.97 -1.43 50.04
N SER A 77 4.87 -0.73 50.36
CA SER A 77 4.33 -0.64 51.70
C SER A 77 2.78 -0.74 51.68
N GLY A 78 2.17 -0.89 52.86
CA GLY A 78 0.71 -1.01 52.97
C GLY A 78 0.22 -2.47 52.84
N SER A 79 -1.10 -2.61 52.81
CA SER A 79 -1.76 -3.89 52.63
C SER A 79 -3.13 -3.70 51.96
N ASN A 80 -3.19 -3.86 50.66
CA ASN A 80 -4.37 -3.71 49.80
C ASN A 80 -5.31 -2.55 50.21
N PRO A 81 -5.09 -1.32 49.65
CA PRO A 81 -4.17 -1.05 48.58
C PRO A 81 -2.71 -0.91 49.04
N TYR A 82 -1.79 -1.27 48.16
CA TYR A 82 -0.35 -1.08 48.31
C TYR A 82 0.08 0.25 47.72
N THR A 83 1.12 0.85 48.37
CA THR A 83 1.82 2.05 47.89
C THR A 83 3.21 1.64 47.44
N LEU A 84 3.62 2.12 46.26
CA LEU A 84 4.96 1.94 45.71
C LEU A 84 5.69 3.27 45.71
N GLU A 85 6.94 3.26 46.20
CA GLU A 85 7.83 4.43 46.15
C GLU A 85 9.11 4.09 45.42
N PHE A 86 9.60 5.00 44.61
CA PHE A 86 10.90 4.90 43.95
C PHE A 86 11.50 6.29 43.66
N GLU A 87 12.81 6.32 43.51
CA GLU A 87 13.54 7.51 43.12
C GLU A 87 14.49 7.15 41.96
N PRO A 88 14.15 7.58 40.73
CA PRO A 88 15.02 7.32 39.59
C PRO A 88 16.27 8.20 39.60
N PRO A 89 17.28 7.87 38.77
CA PRO A 89 18.41 8.74 38.55
C PRO A 89 17.99 10.12 38.09
N VAL A 90 18.65 11.16 38.63
CA VAL A 90 18.34 12.55 38.29
C VAL A 90 18.97 12.91 36.95
N ASN A 91 18.15 13.18 35.93
CA ASN A 91 18.57 13.80 34.68
C ASN A 91 17.88 15.17 34.57
N PRO A 92 18.44 16.25 35.04
CA PRO A 92 17.77 17.55 35.10
C PRO A 92 17.34 18.04 33.73
N GLY A 93 16.06 18.46 33.62
CA GLY A 93 15.49 19.01 32.39
C GLY A 93 15.02 17.97 31.39
N THR A 94 14.95 16.70 31.77
CA THR A 94 14.38 15.64 30.93
C THR A 94 13.09 15.13 31.53
N THR A 95 12.08 14.92 30.69
CA THR A 95 10.84 14.20 31.04
C THR A 95 11.07 12.72 30.83
N ALA A 96 10.81 11.91 31.84
CA ALA A 96 10.88 10.46 31.76
C ALA A 96 9.47 9.85 31.80
N THR A 97 9.30 8.72 31.12
CA THR A 97 8.04 7.96 31.10
C THR A 97 8.23 6.64 31.83
N TYR A 98 7.42 6.41 32.84
CA TYR A 98 7.45 5.20 33.66
C TYR A 98 6.21 4.35 33.43
N LEU A 99 6.40 3.03 33.40
CA LEU A 99 5.34 2.02 33.45
C LEU A 99 5.49 1.20 34.73
N VAL A 100 4.44 1.19 35.53
CA VAL A 100 4.33 0.34 36.72
C VAL A 100 3.23 -0.67 36.50
N LEU A 101 3.51 -1.93 36.76
CA LEU A 101 2.53 -3.01 36.64
C LEU A 101 2.82 -4.11 37.66
N ALA A 102 1.78 -4.89 37.98
CA ALA A 102 1.97 -6.11 38.76
C ALA A 102 2.64 -7.19 37.87
N SER A 103 3.50 -8.02 38.48
CA SER A 103 4.20 -9.08 37.74
C SER A 103 3.24 -10.06 37.04
N ASP A 104 2.08 -10.29 37.65
CA ASP A 104 1.08 -11.22 37.14
C ASP A 104 0.28 -10.63 35.95
N ASP A 105 0.33 -9.30 35.81
CA ASP A 105 -0.31 -8.57 34.70
C ASP A 105 0.66 -8.37 33.52
N ALA A 106 1.91 -8.84 33.65
CA ALA A 106 2.86 -8.82 32.54
C ALA A 106 2.38 -9.76 31.42
N MET A 107 2.25 -9.20 30.22
CA MET A 107 1.91 -10.01 29.04
C MET A 107 3.01 -11.03 28.77
N VAL A 108 2.60 -12.26 28.50
CA VAL A 108 3.51 -13.33 28.08
C VAL A 108 3.40 -13.47 26.57
N PRO A 109 4.51 -13.60 25.83
CA PRO A 109 4.47 -13.87 24.41
C PRO A 109 3.61 -15.10 24.09
N VAL A 110 2.73 -15.01 23.12
CA VAL A 110 1.89 -16.13 22.67
C VAL A 110 2.73 -17.26 22.09
N GLY A 111 3.88 -16.92 21.52
CA GLY A 111 4.85 -17.87 20.99
C GLY A 111 6.18 -17.19 20.71
N LEU A 112 7.21 -17.99 20.57
CA LEU A 112 8.52 -17.59 20.06
C LEU A 112 8.81 -18.42 18.82
N ILE A 113 9.05 -17.76 17.70
CA ILE A 113 9.41 -18.38 16.43
C ILE A 113 10.86 -18.01 16.17
N ALA A 114 11.68 -19.02 15.82
CA ALA A 114 13.04 -18.75 15.42
C ALA A 114 13.04 -18.03 14.06
N ASP A 115 13.73 -16.92 14.01
CA ASP A 115 13.96 -16.16 12.81
C ASP A 115 15.41 -16.22 12.38
N THR A 116 15.66 -16.00 11.08
CA THR A 116 16.99 -15.90 10.49
C THR A 116 17.14 -14.48 9.94
N ALA A 117 18.02 -13.71 10.58
CA ALA A 117 18.25 -12.33 10.15
C ALA A 117 18.56 -12.22 8.65
N ALA A 118 17.84 -11.37 7.96
CA ALA A 118 18.04 -11.13 6.52
C ALA A 118 19.21 -10.18 6.24
N ASP A 119 19.70 -9.50 7.26
CA ASP A 119 20.82 -8.53 7.21
C ASP A 119 20.58 -7.45 6.14
N LEU A 120 19.36 -6.93 6.04
CA LEU A 120 18.99 -5.91 5.04
C LEU A 120 19.74 -4.59 5.25
N ALA A 121 20.15 -4.32 6.48
CA ALA A 121 20.99 -3.18 6.83
C ALA A 121 22.49 -3.39 6.55
N ASP A 122 22.91 -4.54 6.02
CA ASP A 122 24.32 -4.76 5.65
C ASP A 122 24.69 -3.95 4.40
N THR A 123 25.59 -3.00 4.55
CA THR A 123 26.08 -2.13 3.47
C THR A 123 26.89 -2.85 2.39
N ALA A 124 27.31 -4.11 2.62
CA ALA A 124 27.98 -4.92 1.60
C ALA A 124 27.01 -5.47 0.53
N LYS A 125 25.68 -5.39 0.78
CA LYS A 125 24.65 -5.79 -0.18
C LYS A 125 24.55 -4.81 -1.35
N GLY A 126 23.93 -5.24 -2.43
CA GLY A 126 23.66 -4.43 -3.61
C GLY A 126 22.71 -5.15 -4.55
N ALA A 127 21.84 -4.40 -5.20
CA ALA A 127 20.90 -4.90 -6.18
C ALA A 127 20.51 -3.79 -7.16
N ASP A 128 20.18 -4.15 -8.39
CA ASP A 128 19.56 -3.26 -9.37
C ASP A 128 18.03 -3.35 -9.30
N TYR A 129 17.54 -4.53 -8.91
CA TYR A 129 16.14 -4.90 -8.87
C TYR A 129 15.81 -5.52 -7.51
N ILE A 130 14.92 -4.88 -6.74
CA ILE A 130 14.43 -5.40 -5.47
C ILE A 130 13.01 -5.90 -5.68
N LEU A 131 12.78 -7.19 -5.37
CA LEU A 131 11.47 -7.82 -5.35
C LEU A 131 11.06 -8.03 -3.90
N ILE A 132 9.97 -7.39 -3.48
CA ILE A 132 9.40 -7.54 -2.13
C ILE A 132 8.13 -8.36 -2.24
N THR A 133 8.04 -9.45 -1.50
CA THR A 133 6.84 -10.30 -1.45
C THR A 133 6.62 -10.85 -0.04
N HIS A 134 5.46 -11.41 0.19
CA HIS A 134 5.14 -12.10 1.44
C HIS A 134 5.52 -13.57 1.35
N ARG A 135 5.92 -14.15 2.48
CA ARG A 135 6.32 -15.56 2.57
C ARG A 135 5.32 -16.52 1.92
N ASP A 136 4.04 -16.37 2.20
CA ASP A 136 2.98 -17.25 1.70
C ASP A 136 2.78 -17.18 0.18
N LEU A 137 3.25 -16.12 -0.46
CA LEU A 137 3.19 -15.95 -1.92
C LEU A 137 4.47 -16.39 -2.62
N GLY A 138 5.62 -16.21 -1.94
CA GLY A 138 6.93 -16.44 -2.54
C GLY A 138 7.49 -17.84 -2.29
N TRP A 139 7.12 -18.50 -1.18
CA TRP A 139 7.73 -19.77 -0.77
C TRP A 139 6.70 -20.77 -0.27
N ASP A 140 6.99 -22.04 -0.46
CA ASP A 140 6.22 -23.15 0.11
C ASP A 140 6.48 -23.31 1.63
N ALA A 141 5.74 -24.18 2.29
CA ALA A 141 5.89 -24.48 3.70
C ALA A 141 7.30 -25.03 4.09
N GLY A 142 8.07 -25.51 3.13
CA GLY A 142 9.45 -25.96 3.31
C GLY A 142 10.48 -24.83 3.12
N GLY A 143 10.04 -23.63 2.75
CA GLY A 143 10.89 -22.49 2.46
C GLY A 143 11.53 -22.53 1.07
N ASN A 144 11.03 -23.38 0.16
CA ASN A 144 11.48 -23.38 -1.22
C ASN A 144 10.70 -22.33 -2.01
N PRO A 145 11.35 -21.53 -2.87
CA PRO A 145 10.65 -20.57 -3.70
C PRO A 145 9.65 -21.25 -4.62
N TYR A 146 8.50 -20.61 -4.84
CA TYR A 146 7.56 -21.03 -5.88
C TYR A 146 8.13 -20.77 -7.28
N GLY A 147 7.69 -21.54 -8.27
CA GLY A 147 8.21 -21.48 -9.63
C GLY A 147 8.13 -20.08 -10.26
N TRP A 148 7.08 -19.32 -10.01
CA TRP A 148 6.94 -17.97 -10.53
C TRP A 148 8.06 -17.04 -10.05
N LEU A 149 8.52 -17.23 -8.80
CA LEU A 149 9.58 -16.39 -8.21
C LEU A 149 10.92 -16.71 -8.87
N ASP A 150 11.25 -17.99 -9.01
CA ASP A 150 12.47 -18.43 -9.70
C ASP A 150 12.47 -17.97 -11.17
N ASP A 151 11.34 -18.10 -11.87
CA ASP A 151 11.20 -17.71 -13.28
C ASP A 151 11.40 -16.19 -13.47
N LEU A 152 10.83 -15.38 -12.59
CA LEU A 152 10.99 -13.93 -12.65
C LEU A 152 12.41 -13.48 -12.31
N VAL A 153 13.01 -14.08 -11.27
CA VAL A 153 14.41 -13.82 -10.90
C VAL A 153 15.32 -14.16 -12.09
N ALA A 154 15.19 -15.36 -12.66
CA ALA A 154 15.97 -15.78 -13.80
C ALA A 154 15.78 -14.88 -15.03
N LEU A 155 14.55 -14.41 -15.29
CA LEU A 155 14.27 -13.46 -16.38
C LEU A 155 15.04 -12.15 -16.19
N ARG A 156 15.03 -11.58 -14.99
CA ARG A 156 15.73 -10.31 -14.68
C ARG A 156 17.25 -10.48 -14.69
N GLU A 157 17.76 -11.57 -14.14
CA GLU A 157 19.20 -11.87 -14.16
C GLU A 157 19.73 -12.10 -15.59
N ASN A 158 18.95 -12.73 -16.45
CA ASN A 158 19.27 -12.88 -17.89
C ASN A 158 19.31 -11.53 -18.63
N GLN A 159 18.65 -10.51 -18.10
CA GLN A 159 18.74 -9.13 -18.60
C GLN A 159 19.95 -8.36 -18.03
N GLY A 160 20.72 -9.01 -17.16
CA GLY A 160 21.95 -8.44 -16.56
C GLY A 160 21.68 -7.66 -15.26
N LEU A 161 20.50 -7.77 -14.67
CA LEU A 161 20.16 -7.12 -13.40
C LEU A 161 20.57 -8.00 -12.22
N ARG A 162 21.05 -7.40 -11.14
CA ARG A 162 21.25 -8.09 -9.87
C ARG A 162 19.92 -8.04 -9.09
N VAL A 163 19.34 -9.18 -8.85
CA VAL A 163 18.05 -9.30 -8.18
C VAL A 163 18.25 -9.59 -6.70
N LYS A 164 17.53 -8.87 -5.84
CA LYS A 164 17.36 -9.18 -4.44
C LYS A 164 15.89 -9.45 -4.16
N VAL A 165 15.58 -10.67 -3.76
CA VAL A 165 14.27 -11.03 -3.23
C VAL A 165 14.28 -10.76 -1.72
N VAL A 166 13.19 -10.18 -1.22
CA VAL A 166 13.01 -9.81 0.19
C VAL A 166 11.62 -10.26 0.64
N ASP A 167 11.57 -11.04 1.72
CA ASP A 167 10.33 -11.26 2.47
C ASP A 167 9.95 -9.94 3.17
N VAL A 168 8.72 -9.49 3.01
CA VAL A 168 8.27 -8.26 3.64
C VAL A 168 8.36 -8.30 5.16
N GLN A 169 8.27 -9.51 5.76
CA GLN A 169 8.45 -9.67 7.20
C GLN A 169 9.88 -9.33 7.65
N ASP A 170 10.91 -9.69 6.86
CA ASP A 170 12.30 -9.32 7.14
C ASP A 170 12.46 -7.78 7.21
N ILE A 171 11.71 -7.04 6.39
CA ILE A 171 11.70 -5.57 6.45
C ILE A 171 11.08 -5.10 7.76
N PHE A 172 9.96 -5.70 8.18
CA PHE A 172 9.33 -5.32 9.43
C PHE A 172 10.21 -5.62 10.63
N ASP A 173 10.89 -6.74 10.62
CA ASP A 173 11.78 -7.16 11.71
C ASP A 173 12.95 -6.19 11.88
N GLU A 174 13.60 -5.77 10.78
CA GLU A 174 14.76 -4.90 10.84
C GLU A 174 14.43 -3.40 10.93
N PHE A 175 13.30 -2.94 10.36
CA PHE A 175 12.96 -1.51 10.26
C PHE A 175 11.76 -1.06 11.09
N SER A 176 10.99 -1.99 11.70
CA SER A 176 9.83 -1.65 12.53
C SER A 176 9.57 -2.62 13.70
N TYR A 177 10.62 -3.29 14.19
CA TYR A 177 10.52 -4.19 15.36
C TYR A 177 9.48 -5.31 15.18
N GLY A 178 9.33 -5.83 13.97
CA GLY A 178 8.37 -6.87 13.62
C GLY A 178 6.92 -6.38 13.40
N ILE A 179 6.68 -5.07 13.48
CA ILE A 179 5.35 -4.49 13.32
C ILE A 179 5.10 -4.19 11.83
N PRO A 180 4.06 -4.75 11.20
CA PRO A 180 3.71 -4.42 9.82
C PRO A 180 3.51 -2.92 9.62
N SER A 181 4.28 -2.32 8.73
CA SER A 181 4.29 -0.87 8.51
C SER A 181 4.69 -0.51 7.08
N ALA A 182 3.88 0.29 6.41
CA ALA A 182 4.25 0.88 5.14
C ALA A 182 5.52 1.75 5.26
N ALA A 183 5.68 2.46 6.39
CA ALA A 183 6.88 3.27 6.63
C ALA A 183 8.16 2.43 6.65
N ALA A 184 8.13 1.21 7.22
CA ALA A 184 9.27 0.31 7.23
C ALA A 184 9.74 -0.06 5.81
N ILE A 185 8.81 -0.27 4.87
CA ILE A 185 9.15 -0.55 3.46
C ILE A 185 9.89 0.65 2.85
N ARG A 186 9.39 1.86 3.07
CA ARG A 186 10.07 3.09 2.59
C ARG A 186 11.43 3.28 3.23
N ASP A 187 11.54 3.07 4.54
CA ASP A 187 12.79 3.22 5.29
C ASP A 187 13.84 2.22 4.79
N PHE A 188 13.44 0.97 4.54
CA PHE A 188 14.29 -0.04 3.90
C PHE A 188 14.76 0.40 2.51
N LEU A 189 13.85 0.84 1.64
CA LEU A 189 14.21 1.27 0.28
C LEU A 189 15.12 2.49 0.29
N SER A 190 14.85 3.46 1.17
CA SER A 190 15.73 4.61 1.39
C SER A 190 17.09 4.20 1.90
N TYR A 191 17.14 3.23 2.84
CA TYR A 191 18.40 2.70 3.34
C TYR A 191 19.20 2.01 2.24
N ALA A 192 18.57 1.12 1.47
CA ALA A 192 19.20 0.40 0.36
C ALA A 192 19.73 1.37 -0.71
N TYR A 193 18.94 2.38 -1.08
CA TYR A 193 19.32 3.41 -2.04
C TYR A 193 20.58 4.18 -1.62
N ASN A 194 20.68 4.55 -0.35
CA ASN A 194 21.74 5.42 0.14
C ASN A 194 22.99 4.66 0.63
N ASN A 195 22.86 3.38 1.01
CA ASN A 195 23.93 2.71 1.76
C ASN A 195 24.43 1.41 1.12
N TRP A 196 23.67 0.76 0.24
CA TRP A 196 24.12 -0.47 -0.40
C TRP A 196 25.23 -0.21 -1.44
N GLN A 197 25.98 -1.27 -1.77
CA GLN A 197 27.03 -1.19 -2.76
C GLN A 197 26.47 -0.87 -4.16
N PRO A 198 27.15 -0.02 -4.95
CA PRO A 198 26.76 0.27 -6.33
C PRO A 198 26.68 -0.99 -7.21
N PRO A 199 25.80 -0.97 -8.24
CA PRO A 199 24.87 0.09 -8.57
C PRO A 199 23.74 0.22 -7.56
N THR A 200 23.23 1.44 -7.40
CA THR A 200 22.06 1.76 -6.57
C THR A 200 20.82 1.07 -7.12
N PRO A 201 19.89 0.58 -6.29
CA PRO A 201 18.62 0.05 -6.75
C PRO A 201 17.91 1.01 -7.70
N GLN A 202 17.32 0.47 -8.77
CA GLN A 202 16.54 1.23 -9.75
C GLN A 202 15.10 0.76 -9.88
N TYR A 203 14.88 -0.55 -9.73
CA TYR A 203 13.58 -1.18 -9.95
C TYR A 203 13.07 -1.86 -8.70
N ILE A 204 11.85 -1.54 -8.33
CA ILE A 204 11.14 -2.13 -7.20
C ILE A 204 9.90 -2.83 -7.72
N LEU A 205 9.73 -4.10 -7.37
CA LEU A 205 8.50 -4.84 -7.61
C LEU A 205 7.92 -5.32 -6.29
N LEU A 206 6.68 -4.93 -6.03
CA LEU A 206 5.88 -5.44 -4.93
C LEU A 206 5.00 -6.58 -5.45
N VAL A 207 5.08 -7.76 -4.85
CA VAL A 207 4.21 -8.90 -5.20
C VAL A 207 3.39 -9.29 -3.99
N GLY A 208 2.13 -8.96 -4.04
CA GLY A 208 1.16 -9.15 -2.98
C GLY A 208 0.13 -8.03 -2.97
N ASP A 209 -1.11 -8.40 -2.73
CA ASP A 209 -2.20 -7.44 -2.60
C ASP A 209 -2.15 -6.72 -1.26
N SER A 210 -2.82 -5.58 -1.18
CA SER A 210 -2.98 -4.81 0.03
C SER A 210 -4.40 -4.29 0.19
N SER A 211 -4.71 -3.86 1.41
CA SER A 211 -6.02 -3.34 1.77
C SER A 211 -5.86 -1.97 2.45
N TYR A 212 -6.84 -1.08 2.25
CA TYR A 212 -6.89 0.14 3.05
C TYR A 212 -7.12 -0.16 4.54
N ASP A 213 -7.72 -1.30 4.87
CA ASP A 213 -7.89 -1.78 6.25
C ASP A 213 -6.75 -2.75 6.65
N PHE A 214 -5.53 -2.26 6.64
CA PHE A 214 -4.33 -3.06 6.94
C PHE A 214 -4.29 -3.63 8.37
N ARG A 215 -5.18 -3.21 9.26
CA ARG A 215 -5.33 -3.71 10.65
C ARG A 215 -6.50 -4.64 10.85
N ASP A 216 -7.25 -4.94 9.79
CA ASP A 216 -8.47 -5.74 9.86
C ASP A 216 -9.49 -5.20 10.88
N ASN A 217 -9.64 -3.85 10.95
CA ASN A 217 -10.63 -3.22 11.83
C ASN A 217 -12.06 -3.60 11.44
N LEU A 218 -12.30 -3.90 10.18
CA LEU A 218 -13.58 -4.39 9.65
C LEU A 218 -13.82 -5.87 9.97
N GLN A 219 -12.81 -6.58 10.47
CA GLN A 219 -12.87 -8.02 10.82
C GLN A 219 -13.27 -8.91 9.64
N LEU A 220 -12.79 -8.58 8.46
CA LEU A 220 -13.03 -9.34 7.23
C LEU A 220 -12.04 -10.50 7.06
N GLY A 221 -10.97 -10.55 7.86
CA GLY A 221 -9.94 -11.59 7.82
C GLY A 221 -9.10 -11.55 6.54
N ILE A 222 -8.92 -10.38 5.95
CA ILE A 222 -8.20 -10.21 4.70
C ILE A 222 -6.71 -10.03 4.99
N THR A 223 -5.88 -10.81 4.31
CA THR A 223 -4.44 -10.71 4.44
C THR A 223 -3.92 -9.51 3.66
N ASN A 224 -3.22 -8.64 4.35
CA ASN A 224 -2.49 -7.54 3.75
C ASN A 224 -1.05 -8.00 3.45
N TYR A 225 -0.83 -8.61 2.27
CA TYR A 225 0.43 -9.28 1.95
C TYR A 225 1.61 -8.31 1.88
N VAL A 226 1.49 -7.23 1.12
CA VAL A 226 2.49 -6.16 1.05
C VAL A 226 1.78 -4.83 1.22
N PRO A 227 1.78 -4.25 2.42
CA PRO A 227 1.03 -3.03 2.72
C PRO A 227 1.37 -1.89 1.77
N SER A 228 0.37 -1.09 1.40
CA SER A 228 0.54 0.18 0.70
C SER A 228 0.48 1.35 1.69
N TYR A 229 1.05 2.47 1.30
CA TYR A 229 0.85 3.72 2.04
C TYR A 229 -0.54 4.28 1.75
N LEU A 230 -1.20 4.81 2.78
CA LEU A 230 -2.48 5.50 2.64
C LEU A 230 -2.26 7.00 2.53
N THR A 231 -2.72 7.60 1.44
CA THR A 231 -2.71 9.04 1.24
C THR A 231 -4.14 9.58 1.20
N PHE A 232 -4.33 10.80 1.72
CA PHE A 232 -5.63 11.42 1.69
C PHE A 232 -5.88 12.11 0.35
N THR A 233 -7.01 11.77 -0.28
CA THR A 233 -7.49 12.43 -1.48
C THR A 233 -8.82 13.13 -1.21
N GLN A 234 -9.05 14.26 -1.89
CA GLN A 234 -10.24 15.09 -1.66
C GLN A 234 -11.56 14.36 -1.94
N PHE A 235 -11.57 13.41 -2.89
CA PHE A 235 -12.80 12.75 -3.35
C PHE A 235 -13.04 11.41 -2.67
N MET A 236 -11.96 10.69 -2.29
CA MET A 236 -12.05 9.30 -1.80
C MET A 236 -11.65 9.15 -0.35
N GLY A 237 -11.17 10.23 0.30
CA GLY A 237 -10.55 10.09 1.60
C GLY A 237 -9.20 9.38 1.49
N GLU A 238 -8.93 8.42 2.37
CA GLU A 238 -7.71 7.62 2.33
C GLU A 238 -7.73 6.63 1.17
N THR A 239 -6.67 6.67 0.39
CA THR A 239 -6.46 5.77 -0.77
C THR A 239 -5.05 5.23 -0.78
N VAL A 240 -4.88 4.01 -1.30
CA VAL A 240 -3.58 3.36 -1.42
C VAL A 240 -2.70 4.04 -2.48
N THR A 241 -1.41 4.15 -2.19
CA THR A 241 -0.38 4.58 -3.14
C THR A 241 0.93 3.88 -2.86
N ASP A 242 1.60 3.41 -3.93
CA ASP A 242 2.93 2.81 -3.84
C ASP A 242 4.05 3.80 -4.23
N GLU A 243 3.72 4.89 -4.92
CA GLU A 243 4.68 5.93 -5.34
C GLU A 243 5.43 6.54 -4.15
N TRP A 244 4.75 6.65 -3.01
CA TRP A 244 5.34 7.17 -1.77
C TRP A 244 6.57 6.38 -1.30
N PHE A 245 6.64 5.08 -1.57
CA PHE A 245 7.78 4.24 -1.19
C PHE A 245 9.08 4.62 -1.88
N VAL A 246 8.99 5.21 -3.04
CA VAL A 246 10.13 5.50 -3.93
C VAL A 246 10.40 6.99 -4.13
N THR A 247 9.68 7.85 -3.44
CA THR A 247 9.95 9.29 -3.29
C THR A 247 10.81 9.46 -2.04
N ILE A 248 12.11 9.16 -2.13
CA ILE A 248 13.01 8.95 -0.99
C ILE A 248 14.17 9.97 -0.90
N SER A 249 14.39 10.75 -1.94
CA SER A 249 15.48 11.72 -2.01
C SER A 249 14.95 13.09 -2.45
N GLY A 250 15.48 14.16 -1.87
CA GLY A 250 15.00 15.52 -2.18
C GLY A 250 13.71 15.91 -1.48
N ASP A 251 13.16 17.06 -1.91
CA ASP A 251 11.93 17.67 -1.35
C ASP A 251 10.83 17.80 -2.42
N ASP A 252 10.92 17.03 -3.50
CA ASP A 252 9.94 17.03 -4.56
C ASP A 252 9.04 15.79 -4.53
N ALA A 253 8.06 15.72 -5.42
CA ALA A 253 7.13 14.61 -5.55
C ALA A 253 7.51 13.68 -6.73
N VAL A 254 8.76 13.73 -7.22
CA VAL A 254 9.23 12.89 -8.31
C VAL A 254 9.81 11.60 -7.75
N PRO A 255 9.36 10.43 -8.20
CA PRO A 255 9.92 9.16 -7.79
C PRO A 255 11.40 9.03 -8.16
N ASP A 256 12.22 8.57 -7.21
CA ASP A 256 13.66 8.32 -7.42
C ASP A 256 13.94 6.94 -8.02
N LEU A 257 12.99 6.02 -7.88
CA LEU A 257 13.06 4.63 -8.36
C LEU A 257 11.81 4.30 -9.16
N TYR A 258 11.90 3.29 -10.03
CA TYR A 258 10.74 2.72 -10.71
C TYR A 258 10.06 1.71 -9.79
N ILE A 259 8.76 1.82 -9.62
CA ILE A 259 7.98 0.88 -8.81
C ILE A 259 6.80 0.32 -9.57
N GLY A 260 6.49 -0.96 -9.33
CA GLY A 260 5.31 -1.62 -9.82
C GLY A 260 4.78 -2.61 -8.78
N ARG A 261 3.49 -2.97 -8.91
CA ARG A 261 2.86 -3.97 -8.06
C ARG A 261 2.18 -5.06 -8.89
N LEU A 262 2.35 -6.29 -8.46
CA LEU A 262 1.52 -7.43 -8.83
C LEU A 262 0.62 -7.74 -7.62
N PRO A 263 -0.65 -7.30 -7.61
CA PRO A 263 -1.56 -7.44 -6.46
C PRO A 263 -2.09 -8.87 -6.36
N ALA A 264 -1.21 -9.80 -6.03
CA ALA A 264 -1.55 -11.22 -5.89
C ALA A 264 -2.13 -11.52 -4.51
N GLU A 265 -3.20 -12.28 -4.46
CA GLU A 265 -3.79 -12.85 -3.24
C GLU A 265 -3.42 -14.34 -3.07
N SER A 266 -2.78 -14.92 -4.07
CA SER A 266 -2.33 -16.31 -4.06
C SER A 266 -1.08 -16.50 -4.93
N GLU A 267 -0.35 -17.60 -4.67
CA GLU A 267 0.76 -18.06 -5.51
C GLU A 267 0.32 -18.23 -6.98
N ALA A 268 -0.87 -18.80 -7.20
CA ALA A 268 -1.40 -19.01 -8.54
C ALA A 268 -1.64 -17.70 -9.32
N GLU A 269 -2.15 -16.65 -8.68
CA GLU A 269 -2.29 -15.34 -9.30
C GLU A 269 -0.94 -14.70 -9.62
N ALA A 270 0.03 -14.81 -8.71
CA ALA A 270 1.39 -14.35 -8.97
C ALA A 270 1.99 -15.07 -10.18
N ALA A 271 1.82 -16.39 -10.28
CA ALA A 271 2.26 -17.19 -11.42
C ALA A 271 1.62 -16.75 -12.74
N VAL A 272 0.32 -16.50 -12.77
CA VAL A 272 -0.39 -15.99 -13.97
C VAL A 272 0.22 -14.66 -14.44
N MET A 273 0.40 -13.71 -13.53
CA MET A 273 0.94 -12.40 -13.89
C MET A 273 2.38 -12.48 -14.37
N VAL A 274 3.24 -13.27 -13.70
CA VAL A 274 4.64 -13.46 -14.10
C VAL A 274 4.75 -14.20 -15.44
N ASN A 275 3.90 -15.21 -15.68
CA ASN A 275 3.86 -15.91 -16.96
C ASN A 275 3.51 -14.97 -18.13
N LYS A 276 2.59 -14.02 -17.92
CA LYS A 276 2.25 -13.00 -18.93
C LYS A 276 3.43 -12.08 -19.22
N ILE A 277 4.15 -11.64 -18.16
CA ILE A 277 5.37 -10.82 -18.31
C ILE A 277 6.43 -11.59 -19.10
N SER A 278 6.72 -12.83 -18.72
CA SER A 278 7.71 -13.68 -19.38
C SER A 278 7.34 -13.94 -20.85
N ALA A 279 6.08 -14.28 -21.10
CA ALA A 279 5.60 -14.47 -22.47
C ALA A 279 5.74 -13.20 -23.31
N TYR A 280 5.37 -12.04 -22.78
CA TYR A 280 5.45 -10.76 -23.48
C TYR A 280 6.90 -10.38 -23.81
N GLU A 281 7.81 -10.47 -22.83
CA GLU A 281 9.21 -10.05 -22.99
C GLU A 281 10.03 -10.99 -23.88
N THR A 282 9.58 -12.23 -24.08
CA THR A 282 10.22 -13.21 -24.98
C THR A 282 9.67 -13.15 -26.41
N LEU A 283 8.61 -12.37 -26.66
CA LEU A 283 8.05 -12.21 -28.00
C LEU A 283 9.04 -11.50 -28.95
N PRO A 284 9.09 -11.91 -30.22
CA PRO A 284 9.79 -11.13 -31.23
C PRO A 284 9.23 -9.71 -31.37
N ASN A 285 10.10 -8.72 -31.55
CA ASN A 285 9.73 -7.30 -31.66
C ASN A 285 9.15 -6.87 -33.00
N ASP A 286 8.82 -7.81 -33.89
CA ASP A 286 8.33 -7.56 -35.26
C ASP A 286 6.85 -7.87 -35.46
N LYS A 287 6.12 -8.13 -34.39
CA LYS A 287 4.68 -8.43 -34.47
C LYS A 287 3.90 -7.22 -34.95
N THR A 288 3.04 -7.44 -35.95
CA THR A 288 2.24 -6.36 -36.56
C THR A 288 1.28 -5.71 -35.57
N TRP A 289 0.75 -6.46 -34.60
CA TRP A 289 -0.14 -5.94 -33.59
C TRP A 289 0.53 -4.96 -32.61
N GLN A 290 1.86 -5.06 -32.43
CA GLN A 290 2.64 -4.14 -31.58
C GLN A 290 2.71 -2.71 -32.15
N LYS A 291 2.15 -2.48 -33.34
CA LYS A 291 2.02 -1.15 -33.93
C LYS A 291 0.63 -0.54 -33.75
N ASN A 292 -0.30 -1.26 -33.17
CA ASN A 292 -1.67 -0.78 -32.96
C ASN A 292 -1.81 -0.05 -31.63
N THR A 293 -2.54 1.05 -31.67
CA THR A 293 -2.93 1.84 -30.48
C THR A 293 -4.45 2.03 -30.49
N LEU A 294 -5.07 1.87 -29.35
CA LEU A 294 -6.47 2.19 -29.10
C LEU A 294 -6.53 3.43 -28.21
N LEU A 295 -7.23 4.45 -28.67
CA LEU A 295 -7.53 5.68 -27.96
C LEU A 295 -9.04 5.69 -27.72
N ILE A 296 -9.45 5.58 -26.45
CA ILE A 296 -10.86 5.40 -26.06
C ILE A 296 -11.23 6.60 -25.18
N ALA A 297 -12.38 7.23 -25.47
CA ALA A 297 -12.88 8.33 -24.66
C ALA A 297 -14.33 8.12 -24.25
N ASP A 298 -14.66 8.63 -23.07
CA ASP A 298 -16.03 8.81 -22.59
C ASP A 298 -16.79 9.84 -23.44
N ASP A 299 -18.09 9.96 -23.21
CA ASP A 299 -18.90 10.99 -23.85
C ASP A 299 -18.64 12.39 -23.25
N GLN A 300 -19.35 13.38 -23.76
CA GLN A 300 -19.24 14.78 -23.35
C GLN A 300 -20.57 15.27 -22.81
N ALA A 301 -21.02 14.71 -21.70
CA ALA A 301 -22.24 15.17 -21.02
C ALA A 301 -22.07 16.60 -20.48
N GLU A 302 -20.85 16.95 -20.03
CA GLU A 302 -20.51 18.29 -19.54
C GLU A 302 -19.40 18.93 -20.39
N ALA A 303 -19.38 20.25 -20.45
CA ALA A 303 -18.47 20.98 -21.36
C ALA A 303 -16.97 20.73 -21.11
N TYR A 304 -16.57 20.43 -19.87
CA TYR A 304 -15.16 20.13 -19.53
C TYR A 304 -14.73 18.73 -20.04
N GLU A 305 -15.66 17.84 -20.31
CA GLU A 305 -15.39 16.45 -20.73
C GLU A 305 -14.88 16.37 -22.17
N ALA A 306 -15.00 17.46 -22.95
CA ALA A 306 -14.29 17.60 -24.23
C ALA A 306 -12.77 17.36 -24.09
N ALA A 307 -12.24 17.52 -22.89
CA ALA A 307 -10.83 17.22 -22.60
C ALA A 307 -10.49 15.72 -22.79
N PHE A 308 -11.44 14.81 -22.63
CA PHE A 308 -11.18 13.36 -22.77
C PHE A 308 -10.72 12.98 -24.19
N GLU A 309 -11.43 13.49 -25.18
CA GLU A 309 -11.01 13.29 -26.58
C GLU A 309 -9.75 14.08 -26.90
N THR A 310 -9.64 15.33 -26.42
CA THR A 310 -8.46 16.18 -26.66
C THR A 310 -7.18 15.52 -26.15
N MET A 311 -7.20 14.95 -24.94
CA MET A 311 -6.05 14.23 -24.39
C MET A 311 -5.65 13.02 -25.24
N ASN A 312 -6.62 12.33 -25.82
CA ASN A 312 -6.35 11.24 -26.74
C ASN A 312 -5.75 11.73 -28.08
N GLU A 313 -6.19 12.87 -28.60
CA GLU A 313 -5.60 13.46 -29.82
C GLU A 313 -4.17 13.95 -29.56
N ASP A 314 -3.92 14.58 -28.41
CA ASP A 314 -2.56 14.97 -28.00
C ASP A 314 -1.65 13.74 -27.89
N ALA A 315 -2.16 12.62 -27.37
CA ALA A 315 -1.43 11.36 -27.32
C ALA A 315 -1.19 10.78 -28.74
N ALA A 316 -2.16 10.90 -29.63
CA ALA A 316 -2.05 10.45 -31.02
C ALA A 316 -0.92 11.20 -31.77
N ASP A 317 -0.78 12.50 -31.52
CA ASP A 317 0.26 13.33 -32.13
C ASP A 317 1.68 12.95 -31.69
N LEU A 318 1.82 12.31 -30.54
CA LEU A 318 3.10 11.81 -30.01
C LEU A 318 3.48 10.43 -30.54
N LEU A 319 2.57 9.72 -31.22
CA LEU A 319 2.87 8.38 -31.72
C LEU A 319 3.95 8.42 -32.81
N PRO A 320 4.97 7.54 -32.75
CA PRO A 320 5.97 7.44 -33.79
C PRO A 320 5.37 7.10 -35.15
N ALA A 321 5.93 7.64 -36.24
CA ALA A 321 5.49 7.36 -37.60
C ALA A 321 5.57 5.87 -38.01
N SER A 322 6.26 5.05 -37.22
CA SER A 322 6.31 3.59 -37.38
C SER A 322 5.07 2.86 -36.86
N MET A 323 4.24 3.53 -36.07
CA MET A 323 2.98 3.00 -35.58
C MET A 323 1.88 3.10 -36.64
N ASN A 324 0.89 2.25 -36.56
CA ASN A 324 -0.31 2.37 -37.36
C ASN A 324 -1.15 3.58 -36.90
N ALA A 325 -2.02 4.09 -37.78
CA ALA A 325 -3.00 5.09 -37.37
C ALA A 325 -3.84 4.55 -36.18
N PRO A 326 -3.95 5.30 -35.06
CA PRO A 326 -4.65 4.80 -33.89
C PRO A 326 -6.14 4.63 -34.16
N PHE A 327 -6.72 3.62 -33.54
CA PHE A 327 -8.18 3.53 -33.46
C PHE A 327 -8.70 4.59 -32.48
N ARG A 328 -9.72 5.30 -32.87
CA ARG A 328 -10.44 6.27 -32.04
C ARG A 328 -11.80 5.70 -31.69
N GLY A 329 -11.96 5.28 -30.46
CA GLY A 329 -13.20 4.74 -29.91
C GLY A 329 -13.82 5.78 -28.97
N TYR A 330 -14.43 6.82 -29.52
CA TYR A 330 -15.04 7.90 -28.74
C TYR A 330 -16.53 7.62 -28.60
N LEU A 331 -17.04 7.61 -27.36
CA LEU A 331 -18.41 7.21 -27.10
C LEU A 331 -19.42 8.08 -27.83
N ASN A 332 -19.12 9.36 -28.05
CA ASN A 332 -19.97 10.29 -28.83
C ASN A 332 -20.23 9.84 -30.28
N ASP A 333 -19.35 9.02 -30.86
CA ASP A 333 -19.48 8.52 -32.24
C ASP A 333 -20.40 7.29 -32.31
N TYR A 334 -20.88 6.77 -31.18
CA TYR A 334 -21.67 5.55 -31.11
C TYR A 334 -23.13 5.85 -30.72
N LEU A 335 -24.06 5.22 -31.40
CA LEU A 335 -25.49 5.33 -31.05
C LEU A 335 -25.82 4.62 -29.73
N VAL A 336 -25.06 3.60 -29.39
CA VAL A 336 -25.20 2.80 -28.15
C VAL A 336 -23.85 2.36 -27.65
N ALA A 337 -23.66 2.38 -26.36
CA ALA A 337 -22.39 2.03 -25.71
C ALA A 337 -21.88 0.62 -26.05
N SER A 338 -22.80 -0.35 -26.24
CA SER A 338 -22.45 -1.72 -26.62
C SER A 338 -21.75 -1.84 -27.98
N GLY A 339 -21.95 -0.87 -28.87
CA GLY A 339 -21.20 -0.79 -30.13
C GLY A 339 -19.74 -0.55 -29.90
N LEU A 340 -19.39 0.44 -29.04
CA LEU A 340 -18.03 0.73 -28.64
C LEU A 340 -17.41 -0.44 -27.84
N THR A 341 -18.17 -1.06 -26.92
CA THR A 341 -17.72 -2.24 -26.17
C THR A 341 -17.27 -3.37 -27.10
N ASN A 342 -18.05 -3.67 -28.14
CA ASN A 342 -17.71 -4.71 -29.10
C ASN A 342 -16.45 -4.35 -29.91
N ASP A 343 -16.31 -3.10 -30.32
CA ASP A 343 -15.10 -2.64 -31.01
C ASP A 343 -13.86 -2.71 -30.13
N ILE A 344 -13.96 -2.32 -28.86
CA ILE A 344 -12.87 -2.43 -27.88
C ILE A 344 -12.43 -3.89 -27.77
N LYS A 345 -13.36 -4.82 -27.49
CA LYS A 345 -13.05 -6.25 -27.36
C LYS A 345 -12.44 -6.82 -28.64
N THR A 346 -13.02 -6.50 -29.78
CA THR A 346 -12.52 -6.98 -31.09
C THR A 346 -11.09 -6.54 -31.34
N ARG A 347 -10.76 -5.28 -31.02
CA ARG A 347 -9.43 -4.73 -31.27
C ARG A 347 -8.40 -5.19 -30.25
N ILE A 348 -8.76 -5.34 -28.98
CA ILE A 348 -7.89 -5.97 -27.98
C ILE A 348 -7.60 -7.41 -28.40
N ASN A 349 -8.60 -8.16 -28.87
CA ASN A 349 -8.42 -9.53 -29.34
C ASN A 349 -7.56 -9.62 -30.62
N ALA A 350 -7.60 -8.60 -31.48
CA ALA A 350 -6.71 -8.50 -32.63
C ALA A 350 -5.27 -8.15 -32.24
N GLY A 351 -5.08 -7.55 -31.07
CA GLY A 351 -3.84 -7.11 -30.49
C GLY A 351 -3.56 -5.62 -30.64
N ALA A 352 -3.17 -4.99 -29.56
CA ALA A 352 -2.71 -3.62 -29.47
C ALA A 352 -1.53 -3.52 -28.50
N LEU A 353 -0.60 -2.62 -28.81
CA LEU A 353 0.50 -2.32 -27.90
C LEU A 353 0.02 -1.46 -26.72
N ILE A 354 -0.78 -0.44 -27.06
CA ILE A 354 -1.29 0.55 -26.09
C ILE A 354 -2.81 0.61 -26.23
N VAL A 355 -3.47 0.60 -25.08
CA VAL A 355 -4.88 0.94 -24.93
C VAL A 355 -4.95 2.09 -23.94
N ASN A 356 -5.33 3.28 -24.40
CA ASN A 356 -5.51 4.45 -23.55
C ASN A 356 -6.98 4.77 -23.41
N TYR A 357 -7.45 4.88 -22.20
CA TYR A 357 -8.79 5.33 -21.88
C TYR A 357 -8.75 6.66 -21.12
N SER A 358 -9.52 7.64 -21.57
CA SER A 358 -9.73 8.94 -20.95
C SER A 358 -11.21 9.17 -20.68
N GLY A 359 -11.61 9.33 -19.42
CA GLY A 359 -13.02 9.49 -19.07
C GLY A 359 -13.32 9.23 -17.60
N HIS A 360 -14.60 9.13 -17.30
CA HIS A 360 -15.05 8.70 -15.97
C HIS A 360 -14.82 7.21 -15.74
N GLY A 361 -14.62 6.83 -14.48
CA GLY A 361 -14.46 5.44 -14.10
C GLY A 361 -14.98 5.14 -12.71
N ALA A 362 -15.41 3.91 -12.55
CA ALA A 362 -15.68 3.30 -11.25
C ALA A 362 -14.69 2.15 -11.03
N LEU A 363 -14.74 1.52 -9.89
CA LEU A 363 -13.83 0.44 -9.54
C LEU A 363 -13.72 -0.64 -10.64
N GLN A 364 -14.86 -1.05 -11.18
CA GLN A 364 -15.00 -2.20 -12.07
C GLN A 364 -15.30 -1.86 -13.53
N ARG A 365 -15.30 -0.57 -13.93
CA ARG A 365 -15.72 -0.18 -15.26
C ARG A 365 -15.20 1.17 -15.72
N TRP A 366 -15.15 1.35 -17.03
CA TRP A 366 -15.02 2.61 -17.74
C TRP A 366 -16.40 3.20 -18.03
N ALA A 367 -16.55 4.49 -17.88
CA ALA A 367 -17.76 5.29 -18.11
C ALA A 367 -19.00 4.89 -17.27
N GLY A 368 -19.95 5.80 -17.18
CA GLY A 368 -21.27 5.53 -16.63
C GLY A 368 -22.04 4.50 -17.46
N GLU A 369 -21.86 4.54 -18.77
CA GLU A 369 -22.46 3.71 -19.81
C GLU A 369 -21.87 2.30 -19.87
N LYS A 370 -20.84 1.98 -19.07
CA LYS A 370 -20.20 0.67 -18.99
C LYS A 370 -19.59 0.23 -20.32
N ILE A 371 -18.85 1.12 -20.98
CA ILE A 371 -18.22 0.82 -22.27
C ILE A 371 -17.19 -0.31 -22.21
N PHE A 372 -16.60 -0.55 -21.01
CA PHE A 372 -15.79 -1.72 -20.72
C PHE A 372 -15.80 -2.00 -19.21
N GLN A 373 -15.99 -3.24 -18.81
CA GLN A 373 -16.13 -3.64 -17.41
C GLN A 373 -15.51 -5.02 -17.16
N ILE A 374 -15.42 -5.44 -15.89
CA ILE A 374 -14.79 -6.71 -15.50
C ILE A 374 -15.35 -7.90 -16.29
N SER A 375 -16.67 -8.00 -16.48
CA SER A 375 -17.28 -9.09 -17.25
C SER A 375 -16.85 -9.12 -18.72
N ASP A 376 -16.40 -8.00 -19.29
CA ASP A 376 -15.89 -7.96 -20.67
C ASP A 376 -14.48 -8.54 -20.78
N VAL A 377 -13.72 -8.57 -19.67
CA VAL A 377 -12.40 -9.22 -19.62
C VAL A 377 -12.55 -10.73 -19.84
N ASP A 378 -13.65 -11.33 -19.38
CA ASP A 378 -13.93 -12.75 -19.58
C ASP A 378 -14.08 -13.13 -21.05
N ASP A 379 -14.54 -12.20 -21.86
CA ASP A 379 -14.75 -12.38 -23.30
C ASP A 379 -13.47 -12.16 -24.14
N LEU A 380 -12.36 -11.72 -23.52
CA LEU A 380 -11.12 -11.50 -24.25
C LEU A 380 -10.45 -12.83 -24.63
N THR A 381 -9.78 -12.81 -25.79
CA THR A 381 -9.06 -13.97 -26.36
C THR A 381 -7.70 -13.55 -26.92
N ASN A 382 -7.05 -12.61 -26.27
CA ASN A 382 -5.85 -11.94 -26.74
C ASN A 382 -4.54 -12.56 -26.17
N ALA A 383 -4.50 -13.86 -25.97
CA ALA A 383 -3.29 -14.56 -25.54
C ALA A 383 -2.08 -14.15 -26.39
N ASP A 384 -0.94 -13.90 -25.75
CA ASP A 384 0.32 -13.43 -26.35
C ASP A 384 0.24 -12.07 -27.06
N ARG A 385 -0.88 -11.33 -26.91
CA ARG A 385 -1.09 -9.99 -27.46
C ARG A 385 -1.58 -9.03 -26.37
N TYR A 386 -0.92 -9.07 -25.21
CA TYR A 386 -1.30 -8.30 -24.04
C TYR A 386 -0.92 -6.83 -24.21
N PRO A 387 -1.89 -5.89 -24.15
CA PRO A 387 -1.61 -4.47 -24.21
C PRO A 387 -1.00 -3.93 -22.90
N PHE A 388 -0.36 -2.79 -23.04
CA PHE A 388 -0.17 -1.83 -21.97
C PHE A 388 -1.42 -0.95 -21.89
N VAL A 389 -2.15 -1.00 -20.78
CA VAL A 389 -3.39 -0.24 -20.58
C VAL A 389 -3.13 0.98 -19.74
N VAL A 390 -3.44 2.16 -20.23
CA VAL A 390 -3.37 3.43 -19.52
C VAL A 390 -4.79 3.86 -19.14
N ASN A 391 -5.04 4.04 -17.87
CA ASN A 391 -6.34 4.46 -17.35
C ASN A 391 -6.23 5.90 -16.85
N MET A 392 -6.67 6.86 -17.71
CA MET A 392 -6.81 8.27 -17.36
C MET A 392 -8.18 8.51 -16.74
N THR A 393 -8.43 7.89 -15.57
CA THR A 393 -9.74 7.84 -14.92
C THR A 393 -9.63 7.58 -13.44
N CYS A 394 -10.76 7.71 -12.70
CA CYS A 394 -10.83 7.40 -11.28
C CYS A 394 -10.94 5.88 -11.05
N LEU A 395 -10.57 5.41 -9.87
CA LEU A 395 -10.87 4.11 -9.22
C LEU A 395 -10.51 2.81 -9.96
N THR A 396 -10.39 2.76 -11.29
CA THR A 396 -10.19 1.52 -12.05
C THR A 396 -8.90 0.77 -11.73
N GLY A 397 -8.00 1.34 -10.95
CA GLY A 397 -6.78 0.72 -10.45
C GLY A 397 -6.68 0.77 -8.91
N TYR A 398 -7.79 0.86 -8.20
CA TYR A 398 -7.79 0.90 -6.73
C TYR A 398 -7.77 -0.53 -6.17
N PHE A 399 -6.60 -1.15 -6.18
CA PHE A 399 -6.40 -2.54 -5.74
C PHE A 399 -6.62 -2.76 -4.24
N GLY A 400 -6.47 -1.74 -3.40
CA GLY A 400 -6.70 -1.86 -1.95
C GLY A 400 -8.14 -1.61 -1.51
N TYR A 401 -9.11 -1.60 -2.42
CA TYR A 401 -10.51 -1.32 -2.08
C TYR A 401 -11.17 -2.52 -1.39
N LEU A 402 -11.90 -2.23 -0.31
CA LEU A 402 -12.78 -3.17 0.36
C LEU A 402 -14.18 -2.58 0.46
N ASP A 403 -15.19 -3.37 0.12
CA ASP A 403 -16.56 -3.06 0.55
C ASP A 403 -16.72 -3.48 2.02
N PRO A 404 -17.09 -2.56 2.93
CA PRO A 404 -17.23 -2.88 4.35
C PRO A 404 -18.24 -3.97 4.68
N GLN A 405 -19.12 -4.33 3.75
CA GLN A 405 -20.15 -5.35 3.91
C GLN A 405 -19.89 -6.62 3.09
N ALA A 406 -19.23 -6.47 1.94
CA ALA A 406 -19.01 -7.56 0.99
C ALA A 406 -17.57 -8.09 0.97
N GLY A 407 -16.59 -7.30 1.46
CA GLY A 407 -15.16 -7.66 1.42
C GLY A 407 -14.44 -7.13 0.19
N PRO A 408 -13.35 -7.79 -0.24
CA PRO A 408 -12.56 -7.32 -1.39
C PRO A 408 -13.37 -7.34 -2.68
N GLU A 409 -13.25 -6.27 -3.43
CA GLU A 409 -13.78 -6.17 -4.77
C GLU A 409 -12.64 -5.83 -5.74
N PRO A 410 -12.35 -6.69 -6.74
CA PRO A 410 -11.27 -6.42 -7.67
C PRO A 410 -11.57 -5.18 -8.52
N SER A 411 -10.57 -4.36 -8.76
CA SER A 411 -10.64 -3.29 -9.74
C SER A 411 -10.56 -3.84 -11.18
N LEU A 412 -10.98 -3.03 -12.16
CA LEU A 412 -10.85 -3.41 -13.56
C LEU A 412 -9.39 -3.66 -13.98
N ALA A 413 -8.46 -2.89 -13.43
CA ALA A 413 -7.03 -3.07 -13.68
C ALA A 413 -6.52 -4.42 -13.18
N GLU A 414 -6.93 -4.84 -11.98
CA GLU A 414 -6.60 -6.16 -11.44
C GLU A 414 -7.18 -7.27 -12.29
N ALA A 415 -8.47 -7.18 -12.65
CA ALA A 415 -9.10 -8.16 -13.52
C ALA A 415 -8.34 -8.34 -14.85
N LEU A 416 -7.87 -7.23 -15.44
CA LEU A 416 -7.08 -7.28 -16.67
C LEU A 416 -5.73 -7.98 -16.50
N ILE A 417 -5.02 -7.75 -15.39
CA ILE A 417 -3.68 -8.34 -15.19
C ILE A 417 -3.73 -9.74 -14.59
N LYS A 418 -4.73 -10.05 -13.76
CA LYS A 418 -4.92 -11.36 -13.12
C LYS A 418 -5.54 -12.41 -14.08
N ALA A 419 -6.21 -11.99 -15.19
CA ALA A 419 -6.85 -12.92 -16.12
C ALA A 419 -5.83 -13.81 -16.85
N ASP A 420 -5.96 -15.14 -16.72
CA ASP A 420 -5.06 -16.12 -17.33
C ASP A 420 -5.25 -16.18 -18.85
N GLY A 421 -4.17 -16.10 -19.61
CA GLY A 421 -4.15 -16.18 -21.08
C GLY A 421 -4.90 -15.05 -21.79
N LYS A 422 -5.23 -13.95 -21.14
CA LYS A 422 -5.97 -12.80 -21.69
C LYS A 422 -5.78 -11.52 -20.90
N GLY A 423 -6.41 -10.43 -21.30
CA GLY A 423 -6.37 -9.15 -20.58
C GLY A 423 -5.17 -8.29 -20.95
N ALA A 424 -4.46 -7.76 -19.97
CA ALA A 424 -3.33 -6.85 -20.13
C ALA A 424 -2.05 -7.40 -19.46
N MET A 425 -0.89 -6.95 -19.94
CA MET A 425 0.39 -7.21 -19.30
C MET A 425 0.60 -6.27 -18.11
N VAL A 426 0.33 -4.99 -18.32
CA VAL A 426 0.48 -3.92 -17.32
C VAL A 426 -0.72 -2.99 -17.41
N THR A 427 -1.14 -2.49 -16.27
CA THR A 427 -2.08 -1.37 -16.20
C THR A 427 -1.40 -0.22 -15.47
N ALA A 428 -1.42 0.98 -16.04
CA ALA A 428 -0.98 2.20 -15.40
C ALA A 428 -2.17 3.10 -15.11
N ARG A 429 -2.15 3.75 -13.95
CA ARG A 429 -3.11 4.76 -13.57
C ARG A 429 -2.40 6.11 -13.50
N LEU A 430 -2.93 7.08 -14.22
CA LEU A 430 -2.47 8.46 -14.14
C LEU A 430 -3.57 9.29 -13.47
N PHE A 431 -3.27 9.91 -12.34
CA PHE A 431 -4.12 10.95 -11.78
C PHE A 431 -3.82 12.27 -12.47
N VAL A 432 -4.75 12.77 -13.25
CA VAL A 432 -4.74 14.16 -13.64
C VAL A 432 -5.41 14.96 -12.51
N VAL A 433 -4.62 15.59 -11.66
CA VAL A 433 -5.14 16.61 -10.75
C VAL A 433 -5.44 17.84 -11.60
N VAL A 434 -6.68 17.96 -12.05
CA VAL A 434 -7.16 19.23 -12.60
C VAL A 434 -7.26 20.20 -11.41
N ASN A 435 -6.22 20.98 -11.21
CA ASN A 435 -6.23 22.09 -10.25
C ASN A 435 -7.19 23.16 -10.79
N SER A 436 -8.49 22.99 -10.51
CA SER A 436 -9.45 24.09 -10.66
C SER A 436 -9.20 25.13 -9.58
N HIS A 437 -8.15 25.92 -9.74
CA HIS A 437 -8.04 27.21 -9.06
C HIS A 437 -9.05 28.16 -9.71
N VAL A 438 -10.31 28.00 -9.36
CA VAL A 438 -11.26 29.12 -9.47
C VAL A 438 -10.84 30.11 -8.38
N ARG A 439 -9.99 31.05 -8.75
CA ARG A 439 -9.84 32.26 -7.96
C ARG A 439 -11.19 32.97 -8.00
N ALA A 440 -11.93 32.92 -6.90
CA ALA A 440 -12.94 33.95 -6.64
C ALA A 440 -12.16 35.26 -6.57
N SER A 441 -12.34 36.12 -7.57
CA SER A 441 -11.91 37.50 -7.52
C SER A 441 -12.84 38.27 -6.57
N PRO A 442 -12.32 39.32 -5.90
CA PRO A 442 -12.93 39.99 -4.75
C PRO A 442 -14.24 40.70 -5.06
#